data_5fd59b6846e511f7eecc9866f1c11a16
#
_entry.id   5fd59b6846e511f7eecc9866f1c11a16
#
_cell.length_a   1.000
_cell.length_b   1.000
_cell.length_c   1.000
_cell.angle_alpha   90.00
_cell.angle_beta   90.00
_cell.angle_gamma   90.00
#
_symmetry.space_group_name_H-M   'P 1'
#
loop_
_entity.id
_entity.type
_entity.pdbx_description
1 polymer ?
#
loop_
_entity_poly.entity_id
_entity_poly.type
_entity_poly.pdbx_seq_one_letter_code
_entity_poly.pdbx_strand_id
1 'polypeptide(L)'
;MSDTDTVQSLSDLKDLTSNAPLAEDTAEVQAPVIRTGPAAPIRAQEIDAQGRAYATGRRKDAVARVWLKPGSGKIIVNGRDQEVYFARPTLRLVIAQTFQITDRVDQYDVVATVKGGGLSGQAGAVKHGIAQALSKFEPTLRSTVKAAGFLTRDPRVVERKKYGRAKARRSFQFSKR
;
A
#
# COMPACT_ATOMS: atom_id res chain seq x y z
N MET A 1 34.20 53.48 -0.37
CA MET A 1 35.40 52.87 -0.98
C MET A 1 35.26 51.42 -0.70
N SER A 2 34.87 50.69 -1.73
CA SER A 2 34.51 49.26 -1.69
C SER A 2 35.69 48.47 -2.28
N ASP A 3 36.39 47.74 -1.45
CA ASP A 3 37.43 46.83 -1.85
C ASP A 3 36.79 45.47 -2.24
N THR A 4 36.73 45.24 -3.53
CA THR A 4 36.38 43.94 -4.10
C THR A 4 37.67 43.15 -4.29
N ASP A 5 38.00 42.27 -3.36
CA ASP A 5 39.09 41.30 -3.51
C ASP A 5 38.67 40.24 -4.57
N THR A 6 39.23 40.43 -5.75
CA THR A 6 39.08 39.50 -6.87
C THR A 6 40.14 38.40 -6.73
N VAL A 7 39.71 37.18 -6.45
CA VAL A 7 40.56 35.98 -6.48
C VAL A 7 41.10 35.77 -7.90
N GLN A 8 42.40 35.97 -8.12
CA GLN A 8 43.01 35.99 -9.46
C GLN A 8 43.69 34.68 -9.89
N SER A 9 43.80 33.67 -9.03
CA SER A 9 44.38 32.39 -9.47
C SER A 9 43.88 31.15 -8.71
N LEU A 10 43.99 29.98 -9.39
CA LEU A 10 43.63 28.66 -8.79
C LEU A 10 44.58 28.21 -7.67
N SER A 11 45.72 28.89 -7.49
CA SER A 11 46.66 28.67 -6.37
C SER A 11 46.12 29.18 -5.04
N ASP A 12 45.39 30.30 -5.05
CA ASP A 12 44.87 30.93 -3.84
C ASP A 12 43.72 30.10 -3.19
N LEU A 13 43.11 29.21 -3.97
CA LEU A 13 42.09 28.25 -3.47
C LEU A 13 42.73 27.08 -2.69
N LYS A 14 44.00 26.74 -2.95
CA LYS A 14 44.66 25.66 -2.23
C LYS A 14 45.08 26.08 -0.82
N ASP A 15 45.42 27.35 -0.64
CA ASP A 15 45.86 27.86 0.67
C ASP A 15 44.68 28.09 1.64
N LEU A 16 43.47 28.26 1.12
CA LEU A 16 42.25 28.33 1.94
C LEU A 16 41.80 26.96 2.46
N THR A 17 42.18 25.86 1.84
CA THR A 17 41.85 24.52 2.31
C THR A 17 42.82 23.92 3.32
N SER A 18 44.04 24.49 3.42
CA SER A 18 45.08 23.99 4.32
C SER A 18 45.04 24.58 5.75
N ASN A 19 44.21 25.60 6.00
CA ASN A 19 44.17 26.31 7.27
C ASN A 19 42.82 26.19 8.04
N ALA A 20 42.02 25.18 7.69
CA ALA A 20 40.85 24.84 8.52
C ALA A 20 41.31 23.93 9.68
N PRO A 21 41.11 24.31 10.95
CA PRO A 21 41.38 23.42 12.06
C PRO A 21 40.36 22.27 11.97
N LEU A 22 40.89 21.04 11.86
CA LEU A 22 40.12 19.81 12.04
C LEU A 22 39.59 19.78 13.46
N ALA A 23 38.40 20.34 13.67
CA ALA A 23 37.61 20.04 14.84
C ALA A 23 37.13 18.60 14.68
N GLU A 24 37.78 17.68 15.37
CA GLU A 24 37.29 16.32 15.59
C GLU A 24 36.08 16.41 16.54
N ASP A 25 34.93 16.85 16.03
CA ASP A 25 33.64 16.58 16.64
C ASP A 25 33.22 15.16 16.21
N THR A 26 33.77 14.17 16.91
CA THR A 26 33.19 12.84 16.98
C THR A 26 31.88 12.93 17.78
N ALA A 27 30.88 13.60 17.20
CA ALA A 27 29.50 13.37 17.60
C ALA A 27 29.20 11.91 17.23
N GLU A 28 29.27 11.03 18.23
CA GLU A 28 28.67 9.70 18.15
C GLU A 28 27.24 9.90 17.66
N VAL A 29 27.01 9.60 16.39
CA VAL A 29 25.67 9.44 15.84
C VAL A 29 25.09 8.24 16.55
N GLN A 30 24.46 8.45 17.70
CA GLN A 30 23.69 7.45 18.38
C GLN A 30 22.61 6.98 17.39
N ALA A 31 22.83 5.77 16.87
CA ALA A 31 21.83 5.10 16.08
C ALA A 31 20.47 5.19 16.83
N PRO A 32 19.36 5.48 16.13
CA PRO A 32 18.07 5.61 16.78
C PRO A 32 17.81 4.32 17.57
N VAL A 33 17.72 4.44 18.88
CA VAL A 33 17.38 3.33 19.77
C VAL A 33 15.98 2.88 19.36
N ILE A 34 15.92 1.85 18.54
CA ILE A 34 14.66 1.17 18.21
C ILE A 34 14.18 0.62 19.57
N ARG A 35 13.21 1.29 20.16
CA ARG A 35 12.52 0.79 21.35
C ARG A 35 11.87 -0.52 20.95
N THR A 36 12.57 -1.63 21.21
CA THR A 36 12.00 -2.97 21.18
C THR A 36 11.05 -3.07 22.36
N GLY A 37 9.84 -2.55 22.19
CA GLY A 37 8.73 -2.91 23.06
C GLY A 37 8.56 -4.42 23.05
N PRO A 38 7.95 -5.03 24.07
CA PRO A 38 7.74 -6.46 24.12
C PRO A 38 7.12 -6.92 22.80
N ALA A 39 7.73 -7.91 22.15
CA ALA A 39 7.28 -8.43 20.86
C ALA A 39 5.78 -8.74 20.97
N ALA A 40 4.97 -8.09 20.13
CA ALA A 40 3.53 -8.32 20.13
C ALA A 40 3.28 -9.82 19.97
N PRO A 41 2.40 -10.42 20.77
CA PRO A 41 2.18 -11.87 20.76
C PRO A 41 1.86 -12.31 19.33
N ILE A 42 2.62 -13.26 18.82
CA ILE A 42 2.41 -13.84 17.48
C ILE A 42 1.03 -14.49 17.53
N ARG A 43 0.10 -14.00 16.71
CA ARG A 43 -1.24 -14.58 16.63
C ARG A 43 -1.15 -16.03 16.13
N ALA A 44 -2.04 -16.87 16.61
CA ALA A 44 -2.17 -18.22 16.09
C ALA A 44 -2.62 -18.16 14.61
N GLN A 45 -2.14 -19.09 13.81
CA GLN A 45 -2.53 -19.26 12.42
C GLN A 45 -4.00 -19.71 12.34
N GLU A 46 -4.82 -19.02 11.55
CA GLU A 46 -6.25 -19.34 11.36
C GLU A 46 -6.44 -19.99 9.97
N ILE A 47 -6.51 -21.31 9.95
CA ILE A 47 -6.68 -22.11 8.72
C ILE A 47 -7.94 -22.98 8.84
N ASP A 48 -8.72 -23.07 7.76
CA ASP A 48 -9.87 -23.98 7.64
C ASP A 48 -9.41 -25.44 7.55
N ALA A 49 -10.36 -26.38 7.78
CA ALA A 49 -10.12 -27.82 7.63
C ALA A 49 -9.57 -28.23 6.23
N GLN A 50 -9.71 -27.36 5.24
CA GLN A 50 -9.20 -27.56 3.87
C GLN A 50 -7.82 -26.89 3.62
N GLY A 51 -7.12 -26.45 4.67
CA GLY A 51 -5.82 -25.80 4.55
C GLY A 51 -5.86 -24.37 3.96
N ARG A 52 -7.03 -23.71 4.00
CA ARG A 52 -7.22 -22.37 3.45
C ARG A 52 -7.39 -21.33 4.55
N ALA A 53 -6.85 -20.13 4.34
CA ALA A 53 -7.19 -18.98 5.15
C ALA A 53 -8.35 -18.20 4.53
N TYR A 54 -9.39 -17.94 5.32
CA TYR A 54 -10.57 -17.21 4.91
C TYR A 54 -10.56 -15.79 5.45
N ALA A 55 -10.87 -14.81 4.58
CA ALA A 55 -11.13 -13.44 4.99
C ALA A 55 -12.14 -12.72 4.11
N THR A 56 -12.72 -11.65 4.65
CA THR A 56 -13.68 -10.80 3.93
C THR A 56 -13.07 -9.42 3.71
N GLY A 57 -12.93 -9.00 2.47
CA GLY A 57 -12.51 -7.64 2.12
C GLY A 57 -13.70 -6.75 1.75
N ARG A 58 -13.59 -5.46 2.03
CA ARG A 58 -14.64 -4.47 1.72
C ARG A 58 -14.02 -3.19 1.18
N ARG A 59 -14.62 -2.61 0.12
CA ARG A 59 -14.28 -1.28 -0.37
C ARG A 59 -15.47 -0.64 -1.08
N LYS A 60 -15.82 0.59 -0.71
CA LYS A 60 -17.05 1.25 -1.18
C LYS A 60 -18.24 0.33 -0.89
N ASP A 61 -19.02 -0.03 -1.92
CA ASP A 61 -20.17 -0.95 -1.80
C ASP A 61 -19.82 -2.40 -2.23
N ALA A 62 -18.52 -2.66 -2.52
CA ALA A 62 -18.06 -3.99 -2.91
C ALA A 62 -17.64 -4.82 -1.69
N VAL A 63 -18.05 -6.08 -1.70
CA VAL A 63 -17.67 -7.09 -0.70
C VAL A 63 -17.02 -8.27 -1.43
N ALA A 64 -15.85 -8.70 -0.94
CA ALA A 64 -15.13 -9.86 -1.45
C ALA A 64 -14.95 -10.88 -0.33
N ARG A 65 -15.33 -12.13 -0.58
CA ARG A 65 -14.96 -13.29 0.25
C ARG A 65 -13.76 -13.95 -0.42
N VAL A 66 -12.69 -14.10 0.31
CA VAL A 66 -11.39 -14.55 -0.22
C VAL A 66 -10.94 -15.77 0.55
N TRP A 67 -10.55 -16.80 -0.18
CA TRP A 67 -9.88 -18.00 0.32
C TRP A 67 -8.48 -18.05 -0.26
N LEU A 68 -7.49 -18.12 0.60
CA LEU A 68 -6.08 -18.21 0.27
C LEU A 68 -5.58 -19.61 0.61
N LYS A 69 -4.87 -20.24 -0.33
CA LYS A 69 -4.19 -21.53 -0.12
C LYS A 69 -2.79 -21.48 -0.76
N PRO A 70 -1.83 -22.27 -0.31
CA PRO A 70 -0.56 -22.43 -1.02
C PRO A 70 -0.81 -22.94 -2.44
N GLY A 71 -0.06 -22.42 -3.43
CA GLY A 71 -0.28 -22.78 -4.81
C GLY A 71 0.70 -22.12 -5.77
N SER A 72 0.29 -21.92 -7.02
CA SER A 72 1.08 -21.44 -8.13
C SER A 72 0.82 -19.99 -8.54
N GLY A 73 0.09 -19.21 -7.71
CA GLY A 73 -0.24 -17.82 -8.01
C GLY A 73 -1.55 -17.62 -8.77
N LYS A 74 -2.35 -18.68 -8.97
CA LYS A 74 -3.60 -18.56 -9.72
C LYS A 74 -4.67 -17.81 -8.93
N ILE A 75 -5.26 -16.77 -9.53
CA ILE A 75 -6.33 -15.97 -8.93
C ILE A 75 -7.63 -16.14 -9.72
N ILE A 76 -8.62 -16.73 -9.07
CA ILE A 76 -9.95 -16.99 -9.64
C ILE A 76 -10.97 -16.08 -8.96
N VAL A 77 -11.74 -15.32 -9.74
CA VAL A 77 -12.76 -14.40 -9.26
C VAL A 77 -14.12 -14.76 -9.86
N ASN A 78 -15.08 -15.09 -9.01
CA ASN A 78 -16.41 -15.55 -9.44
C ASN A 78 -16.37 -16.67 -10.49
N GLY A 79 -15.45 -17.62 -10.35
CA GLY A 79 -15.28 -18.75 -11.28
C GLY A 79 -14.57 -18.41 -12.59
N ARG A 80 -14.07 -17.17 -12.78
CA ARG A 80 -13.32 -16.73 -13.96
C ARG A 80 -11.90 -16.38 -13.56
N ASP A 81 -10.96 -16.53 -14.48
CA ASP A 81 -9.60 -16.07 -14.25
C ASP A 81 -9.55 -14.54 -14.06
N GLN A 82 -8.62 -14.09 -13.24
CA GLN A 82 -8.43 -12.66 -12.92
C GLN A 82 -8.28 -11.79 -14.17
N GLU A 83 -7.62 -12.29 -15.21
CA GLU A 83 -7.38 -11.54 -16.46
C GLU A 83 -8.67 -11.27 -17.23
N VAL A 84 -9.55 -12.27 -17.26
CA VAL A 84 -10.86 -12.15 -17.91
C VAL A 84 -11.81 -11.27 -17.09
N TYR A 85 -11.81 -11.42 -15.77
CA TYR A 85 -12.70 -10.66 -14.89
C TYR A 85 -12.30 -9.19 -14.75
N PHE A 86 -10.99 -8.94 -14.51
CA PHE A 86 -10.40 -7.60 -14.42
C PHE A 86 -9.59 -7.32 -15.69
N ALA A 87 -10.25 -7.00 -16.79
CA ALA A 87 -9.62 -6.74 -18.08
C ALA A 87 -8.59 -5.58 -18.03
N ARG A 88 -8.77 -4.60 -17.12
CA ARG A 88 -7.83 -3.49 -16.96
C ARG A 88 -6.60 -3.92 -16.17
N PRO A 89 -5.37 -3.80 -16.73
CA PRO A 89 -4.13 -4.17 -16.04
C PRO A 89 -3.92 -3.44 -14.71
N THR A 90 -4.35 -2.18 -14.62
CA THR A 90 -4.26 -1.38 -13.38
C THR A 90 -5.01 -2.01 -12.20
N LEU A 91 -6.14 -2.68 -12.44
CA LEU A 91 -6.90 -3.35 -11.39
C LEU A 91 -6.21 -4.63 -10.93
N ARG A 92 -5.59 -5.36 -11.85
CA ARG A 92 -4.77 -6.54 -11.54
C ARG A 92 -3.53 -6.16 -10.73
N LEU A 93 -2.88 -5.07 -11.10
CA LEU A 93 -1.75 -4.52 -10.34
C LEU A 93 -2.14 -4.16 -8.90
N VAL A 94 -3.32 -3.55 -8.69
CA VAL A 94 -3.83 -3.26 -7.35
C VAL A 94 -3.98 -4.53 -6.50
N ILE A 95 -4.41 -5.64 -7.08
CA ILE A 95 -4.54 -6.93 -6.38
C ILE A 95 -3.16 -7.51 -6.06
N ALA A 96 -2.24 -7.48 -7.02
CA ALA A 96 -0.88 -8.00 -6.87
C ALA A 96 -0.04 -7.27 -5.82
N GLN A 97 -0.34 -6.00 -5.53
CA GLN A 97 0.42 -5.18 -4.56
C GLN A 97 0.62 -5.86 -3.20
N THR A 98 -0.36 -6.63 -2.73
CA THR A 98 -0.24 -7.31 -1.43
C THR A 98 0.87 -8.36 -1.45
N PHE A 99 0.95 -9.15 -2.51
CA PHE A 99 1.96 -10.18 -2.68
C PHE A 99 3.35 -9.58 -2.95
N GLN A 100 3.41 -8.47 -3.70
CA GLN A 100 4.67 -7.76 -3.97
C GLN A 100 5.33 -7.23 -2.70
N ILE A 101 4.55 -6.61 -1.79
CA ILE A 101 5.09 -6.05 -0.53
C ILE A 101 5.52 -7.14 0.45
N THR A 102 4.94 -8.33 0.35
CA THR A 102 5.26 -9.46 1.22
C THR A 102 6.28 -10.43 0.61
N ASP A 103 6.78 -10.15 -0.60
CA ASP A 103 7.67 -11.05 -1.36
C ASP A 103 7.12 -12.48 -1.51
N ARG A 104 5.80 -12.57 -1.71
CA ARG A 104 5.05 -13.85 -1.85
C ARG A 104 4.38 -13.97 -3.21
N VAL A 105 4.98 -13.41 -4.26
CA VAL A 105 4.48 -13.53 -5.62
C VAL A 105 4.48 -15.01 -6.04
N ASP A 106 3.40 -15.44 -6.68
CA ASP A 106 3.21 -16.81 -7.23
C ASP A 106 3.31 -17.97 -6.22
N GLN A 107 3.21 -17.68 -4.92
CA GLN A 107 3.25 -18.72 -3.87
C GLN A 107 1.87 -19.12 -3.37
N TYR A 108 0.84 -18.37 -3.69
CA TYR A 108 -0.53 -18.58 -3.19
C TYR A 108 -1.57 -18.54 -4.29
N ASP A 109 -2.45 -19.52 -4.27
CA ASP A 109 -3.69 -19.50 -5.06
C ASP A 109 -4.79 -18.77 -4.28
N VAL A 110 -5.57 -17.96 -5.01
CA VAL A 110 -6.67 -17.18 -4.46
C VAL A 110 -7.97 -17.54 -5.16
N VAL A 111 -8.97 -17.91 -4.37
CA VAL A 111 -10.35 -18.01 -4.84
C VAL A 111 -11.15 -16.88 -4.20
N ALA A 112 -11.79 -16.04 -5.00
CA ALA A 112 -12.57 -14.92 -4.51
C ALA A 112 -13.99 -14.92 -5.05
N THR A 113 -14.95 -14.69 -4.19
CA THR A 113 -16.34 -14.40 -4.58
C THR A 113 -16.63 -12.94 -4.28
N VAL A 114 -17.01 -12.17 -5.29
CA VAL A 114 -17.18 -10.72 -5.20
C VAL A 114 -18.57 -10.31 -5.57
N LYS A 115 -19.18 -9.41 -4.78
CA LYS A 115 -20.52 -8.85 -4.99
C LYS A 115 -20.53 -7.34 -4.76
N GLY A 116 -21.44 -6.64 -5.42
CA GLY A 116 -21.70 -5.21 -5.23
C GLY A 116 -20.65 -4.29 -5.83
N GLY A 117 -20.95 -2.99 -5.85
CA GLY A 117 -20.08 -1.95 -6.37
C GLY A 117 -19.70 -2.11 -7.84
N GLY A 118 -18.60 -1.47 -8.23
CA GLY A 118 -18.02 -1.58 -9.57
C GLY A 118 -16.63 -2.24 -9.54
N LEU A 119 -16.08 -2.61 -10.70
CA LEU A 119 -14.81 -3.34 -10.83
C LEU A 119 -13.65 -2.74 -10.03
N SER A 120 -13.56 -1.40 -9.97
CA SER A 120 -12.53 -0.71 -9.16
C SER A 120 -12.74 -0.90 -7.65
N GLY A 121 -13.99 -0.90 -7.19
CA GLY A 121 -14.31 -1.21 -5.79
C GLY A 121 -14.04 -2.68 -5.47
N GLN A 122 -14.41 -3.56 -6.37
CA GLN A 122 -14.21 -5.01 -6.26
C GLN A 122 -12.72 -5.38 -6.19
N ALA A 123 -11.87 -4.83 -7.07
CA ALA A 123 -10.41 -5.05 -7.02
C ALA A 123 -9.83 -4.60 -5.67
N GLY A 124 -10.23 -3.44 -5.15
CA GLY A 124 -9.81 -2.98 -3.82
C GLY A 124 -10.36 -3.84 -2.67
N ALA A 125 -11.56 -4.40 -2.81
CA ALA A 125 -12.12 -5.33 -1.84
C ALA A 125 -11.36 -6.66 -1.84
N VAL A 126 -10.99 -7.19 -3.03
CA VAL A 126 -10.16 -8.38 -3.16
C VAL A 126 -8.78 -8.15 -2.54
N LYS A 127 -8.12 -7.01 -2.84
CA LYS A 127 -6.85 -6.65 -2.20
C LYS A 127 -6.94 -6.67 -0.66
N HIS A 128 -7.95 -6.01 -0.11
CA HIS A 128 -8.16 -5.98 1.34
C HIS A 128 -8.42 -7.37 1.93
N GLY A 129 -9.19 -8.22 1.22
CA GLY A 129 -9.44 -9.60 1.61
C GLY A 129 -8.17 -10.47 1.60
N ILE A 130 -7.34 -10.35 0.55
CA ILE A 130 -6.05 -11.04 0.45
C ILE A 130 -5.13 -10.63 1.61
N ALA A 131 -5.02 -9.33 1.89
CA ALA A 131 -4.21 -8.81 2.97
C ALA A 131 -4.60 -9.40 4.34
N GLN A 132 -5.90 -9.49 4.60
CA GLN A 132 -6.41 -10.11 5.82
C GLN A 132 -6.20 -11.63 5.84
N ALA A 133 -6.45 -12.33 4.72
CA ALA A 133 -6.24 -13.77 4.63
C ALA A 133 -4.76 -14.12 4.82
N LEU A 134 -3.85 -13.36 4.18
CA LEU A 134 -2.42 -13.56 4.33
C LEU A 134 -1.96 -13.34 5.77
N SER A 135 -2.47 -12.32 6.46
CA SER A 135 -2.14 -12.09 7.88
C SER A 135 -2.69 -13.16 8.83
N LYS A 136 -3.66 -13.96 8.42
CA LYS A 136 -4.17 -15.14 9.14
C LYS A 136 -3.37 -16.39 8.83
N PHE A 137 -2.95 -16.54 7.57
CA PHE A 137 -2.14 -17.66 7.11
C PHE A 137 -0.69 -17.54 7.62
N GLU A 138 -0.05 -16.38 7.45
CA GLU A 138 1.28 -16.05 7.96
C GLU A 138 1.21 -14.85 8.92
N PRO A 139 1.08 -15.06 10.23
CA PRO A 139 0.99 -13.97 11.22
C PRO A 139 2.23 -13.06 11.26
N THR A 140 3.39 -13.57 10.87
CA THR A 140 4.65 -12.82 10.80
C THR A 140 4.59 -11.66 9.81
N LEU A 141 3.89 -11.83 8.68
CA LEU A 141 3.74 -10.81 7.63
C LEU A 141 2.75 -9.70 8.01
N ARG A 142 2.02 -9.86 9.11
CA ARG A 142 1.02 -8.88 9.54
C ARG A 142 1.60 -7.49 9.78
N SER A 143 2.81 -7.39 10.32
CA SER A 143 3.50 -6.11 10.55
C SER A 143 3.74 -5.36 9.25
N THR A 144 4.28 -6.04 8.24
CA THR A 144 4.56 -5.51 6.91
C THR A 144 3.28 -5.05 6.21
N VAL A 145 2.26 -5.90 6.19
CA VAL A 145 0.95 -5.60 5.57
C VAL A 145 0.23 -4.46 6.29
N LYS A 146 0.37 -4.36 7.62
CA LYS A 146 -0.19 -3.26 8.42
C LYS A 146 0.54 -1.94 8.14
N ALA A 147 1.87 -1.95 8.06
CA ALA A 147 2.67 -0.76 7.74
C ALA A 147 2.30 -0.20 6.35
N ALA A 148 2.04 -1.07 5.37
CA ALA A 148 1.53 -0.69 4.04
C ALA A 148 0.07 -0.19 4.04
N GLY A 149 -0.65 -0.26 5.17
CA GLY A 149 -2.03 0.20 5.30
C GLY A 149 -3.09 -0.71 4.68
N PHE A 150 -2.74 -1.95 4.28
CA PHE A 150 -3.67 -2.83 3.55
C PHE A 150 -4.67 -3.56 4.45
N LEU A 151 -4.44 -3.58 5.77
CA LEU A 151 -5.38 -4.15 6.74
C LEU A 151 -6.51 -3.17 7.10
N THR A 152 -6.34 -1.89 6.82
CA THR A 152 -7.34 -0.88 7.14
C THR A 152 -8.33 -0.74 5.98
N ARG A 153 -9.62 -0.76 6.29
CA ARG A 153 -10.65 -0.50 5.28
C ARG A 153 -10.61 0.96 4.86
N ASP A 154 -10.63 1.22 3.55
CA ASP A 154 -10.79 2.57 2.99
C ASP A 154 -12.24 3.04 3.25
N PRO A 155 -12.48 4.09 4.07
CA PRO A 155 -13.82 4.55 4.42
C PRO A 155 -14.48 5.38 3.32
N ARG A 156 -13.74 5.79 2.27
CA ARG A 156 -14.26 6.64 1.20
C ARG A 156 -15.40 5.97 0.46
N VAL A 157 -16.56 6.63 0.42
CA VAL A 157 -17.74 6.24 -0.34
C VAL A 157 -18.13 7.33 -1.32
N VAL A 158 -19.02 7.04 -2.24
CA VAL A 158 -19.54 8.03 -3.20
C VAL A 158 -20.37 9.06 -2.46
N GLU A 159 -20.07 10.35 -2.65
CA GLU A 159 -20.82 11.43 -2.05
C GLU A 159 -22.26 11.47 -2.59
N ARG A 160 -23.21 11.71 -1.71
CA ARG A 160 -24.62 11.88 -2.05
C ARG A 160 -24.80 13.12 -2.95
N LYS A 161 -25.67 13.01 -3.95
CA LYS A 161 -26.13 14.17 -4.73
C LYS A 161 -26.67 15.26 -3.77
N LYS A 162 -26.28 16.49 -3.98
CA LYS A 162 -26.73 17.64 -3.18
C LYS A 162 -27.95 18.30 -3.81
N TYR A 163 -28.77 18.90 -2.97
CA TYR A 163 -29.89 19.74 -3.43
C TYR A 163 -29.35 20.93 -4.27
N GLY A 164 -30.07 21.32 -5.33
CA GLY A 164 -29.68 22.41 -6.22
C GLY A 164 -28.42 22.16 -7.06
N ARG A 165 -27.89 20.94 -7.13
CA ARG A 165 -26.74 20.57 -7.93
C ARG A 165 -27.02 19.39 -8.87
N ALA A 166 -26.30 19.32 -9.99
CA ALA A 166 -26.44 18.20 -10.94
C ALA A 166 -25.91 16.88 -10.38
N LYS A 167 -24.82 16.92 -9.57
CA LYS A 167 -24.20 15.80 -8.82
C LYS A 167 -23.80 16.28 -7.42
N ALA A 168 -22.98 15.51 -6.72
CA ALA A 168 -22.52 15.87 -5.38
C ALA A 168 -21.82 17.24 -5.35
N ARG A 169 -20.94 17.51 -6.32
CA ARG A 169 -20.13 18.75 -6.40
C ARG A 169 -20.37 19.55 -7.69
N ARG A 170 -20.96 18.95 -8.73
CA ARG A 170 -21.21 19.60 -10.02
C ARG A 170 -22.43 20.49 -9.90
N SER A 171 -22.30 21.80 -10.20
CA SER A 171 -23.36 22.77 -10.35
C SER A 171 -24.01 22.66 -11.72
N PHE A 172 -25.23 23.19 -11.86
CA PHE A 172 -25.85 23.42 -13.17
C PHE A 172 -25.09 24.53 -13.89
N GLN A 173 -25.10 24.48 -15.22
CA GLN A 173 -24.51 25.53 -16.02
C GLN A 173 -25.37 26.79 -15.91
N PHE A 174 -24.74 27.92 -15.66
CA PHE A 174 -25.40 29.21 -15.71
C PHE A 174 -25.60 29.62 -17.17
N SER A 175 -26.86 29.91 -17.56
CA SER A 175 -27.19 30.46 -18.87
C SER A 175 -27.33 31.97 -18.78
N LYS A 176 -26.44 32.70 -19.44
CA LYS A 176 -26.64 34.15 -19.67
C LYS A 176 -27.66 34.31 -20.80
N ARG A 177 -28.77 34.90 -20.53
CA ARG A 177 -29.72 35.49 -21.52
C ARG A 177 -29.80 36.98 -21.26
#